data_ccbece4c75bb73666a54aa6239d24cb1
#
_entry.id   ccbece4c75bb73666a54aa6239d24cb1
#
_cell.length_a   1.000
_cell.length_b   1.000
_cell.length_c   1.000
_cell.angle_alpha   90.00
_cell.angle_beta   90.00
_cell.angle_gamma   90.00
#
_symmetry.space_group_name_H-M   'P 1'
#
loop_
_entity.id
_entity.type
_entity.pdbx_description
1 polymer ?
#
loop_
_entity_poly.entity_id
_entity_poly.type
_entity_poly.pdbx_seq_one_letter_code
_entity_poly.pdbx_strand_id
1 'polypeptide(L)'
;QYLSIEYTPRTGKNKGTVYEQFYKDDGCNLFVWLRDTSEIIDGELYKKDLQGTYWDMNAWMKNLTKEGSVEFGNGKKPEQLIRQIFEMTTKPGDWVLDSFLGSGTTAAVATKMARKWVGIELGNHAYTHCKVRLDRVVNGEDAGGITKAVNWEGGSGYHFYELAPSLLIKNERLPIYQINPEYTFDMLCEAICKIEGFKYKPDGVYHGYSSENRFIHITKEFVNGEYIRSIATTLGGNQSLLIYSTKVQSDLRLPDNIEVKRIPKDLLDKCTFESEVR
;
A
#
# COMPACT_ATOMS: atom_id res chain seq x y z
N GLN A 1 -23.90 44.26 31.46
CA GLN A 1 -25.29 43.80 31.42
C GLN A 1 -25.32 42.51 30.65
N TYR A 2 -26.08 41.52 31.11
CA TYR A 2 -26.20 40.23 30.42
C TYR A 2 -27.64 40.12 29.88
N LEU A 3 -27.78 39.58 28.68
CA LEU A 3 -29.08 39.28 28.05
C LEU A 3 -29.12 37.74 27.81
N SER A 4 -30.29 37.15 28.05
CA SER A 4 -30.52 35.76 27.65
C SER A 4 -31.69 35.67 26.68
N ILE A 5 -31.62 34.73 25.77
CA ILE A 5 -32.64 34.41 24.78
C ILE A 5 -32.90 32.91 24.85
N GLU A 6 -34.16 32.55 25.13
CA GLU A 6 -34.63 31.17 25.00
C GLU A 6 -35.28 30.95 23.64
N TYR A 7 -34.90 29.88 22.97
CA TYR A 7 -35.55 29.48 21.72
C TYR A 7 -35.44 27.97 21.49
N THR A 8 -36.26 27.49 20.59
CA THR A 8 -36.18 26.08 20.16
C THR A 8 -35.57 26.00 18.78
N PRO A 9 -34.34 25.51 18.64
CA PRO A 9 -33.69 25.37 17.33
C PRO A 9 -34.45 24.47 16.37
N ARG A 10 -34.61 24.89 15.12
CA ARG A 10 -35.26 24.10 14.06
C ARG A 10 -34.34 23.11 13.38
N THR A 11 -33.00 23.29 13.52
CA THR A 11 -31.98 22.48 12.90
C THR A 11 -30.78 22.30 13.86
N GLY A 12 -29.87 21.39 13.56
CA GLY A 12 -28.63 21.17 14.33
C GLY A 12 -28.80 20.27 15.55
N LYS A 13 -27.74 20.17 16.36
CA LYS A 13 -27.61 19.25 17.52
C LYS A 13 -28.74 19.40 18.55
N ASN A 14 -29.21 20.63 18.76
CA ASN A 14 -30.23 20.96 19.77
C ASN A 14 -31.64 21.12 19.17
N LYS A 15 -31.91 20.57 17.98
CA LYS A 15 -33.22 20.64 17.31
C LYS A 15 -34.33 20.13 18.22
N GLY A 16 -35.35 20.94 18.39
CA GLY A 16 -36.56 20.58 19.14
C GLY A 16 -36.41 20.68 20.66
N THR A 17 -35.26 21.07 21.20
CA THR A 17 -35.03 21.25 22.63
C THR A 17 -34.93 22.75 22.94
N VAL A 18 -35.55 23.20 24.04
CA VAL A 18 -35.38 24.59 24.47
C VAL A 18 -33.92 24.85 24.80
N TYR A 19 -33.36 25.86 24.16
CA TYR A 19 -31.94 26.23 24.29
C TYR A 19 -31.85 27.70 24.69
N GLU A 20 -31.12 27.97 25.80
CA GLU A 20 -30.89 29.31 26.29
C GLU A 20 -29.49 29.78 25.89
N GLN A 21 -29.39 30.94 25.24
CA GLN A 21 -28.16 31.62 24.88
C GLN A 21 -27.98 32.90 25.69
N PHE A 22 -26.77 33.15 26.11
CA PHE A 22 -26.37 34.32 26.86
C PHE A 22 -25.50 35.24 26.04
N TYR A 23 -25.74 36.52 26.15
CA TYR A 23 -24.97 37.57 25.48
C TYR A 23 -24.45 38.60 26.49
N LYS A 24 -23.26 39.13 26.25
CA LYS A 24 -22.65 40.13 27.02
C LYS A 24 -22.59 41.45 26.25
N ASP A 25 -22.88 42.53 26.96
CA ASP A 25 -22.77 43.93 26.52
C ASP A 25 -23.64 44.30 25.29
N ASP A 26 -23.60 45.59 24.95
CA ASP A 26 -24.28 46.19 23.80
C ASP A 26 -23.81 45.63 22.46
N GLY A 27 -22.64 44.98 22.43
CA GLY A 27 -22.06 44.31 21.26
C GLY A 27 -22.60 42.92 21.00
N CYS A 28 -23.56 42.42 21.77
CA CYS A 28 -24.16 41.09 21.65
C CYS A 28 -23.10 39.96 21.55
N ASN A 29 -22.06 40.03 22.34
CA ASN A 29 -21.06 38.98 22.37
C ASN A 29 -21.61 37.69 22.98
N LEU A 30 -21.71 36.63 22.20
CA LEU A 30 -22.26 35.34 22.60
C LEU A 30 -21.37 34.65 23.63
N PHE A 31 -21.95 34.23 24.75
CA PHE A 31 -21.32 33.27 25.63
C PHE A 31 -21.54 31.85 25.12
N VAL A 32 -20.47 31.09 25.07
CA VAL A 32 -20.55 29.69 24.67
C VAL A 32 -20.32 28.80 25.90
N TRP A 33 -21.18 27.80 26.08
CA TRP A 33 -21.03 26.86 27.18
C TRP A 33 -19.72 26.10 27.06
N LEU A 34 -18.98 26.02 28.15
CA LEU A 34 -17.71 25.29 28.18
C LEU A 34 -17.85 23.84 27.69
N ARG A 35 -18.93 23.17 28.09
CA ARG A 35 -19.31 21.81 27.67
C ARG A 35 -19.44 21.64 26.13
N ASP A 36 -19.79 22.71 25.42
CA ASP A 36 -19.96 22.69 23.96
C ASP A 36 -18.67 22.97 23.18
N THR A 37 -17.69 23.58 23.85
CA THR A 37 -16.42 24.00 23.27
C THR A 37 -15.21 23.29 23.83
N SER A 38 -15.41 22.39 24.78
CA SER A 38 -14.31 21.65 25.41
C SER A 38 -14.59 20.16 25.48
N GLU A 39 -13.53 19.40 25.70
CA GLU A 39 -13.53 17.96 25.92
C GLU A 39 -12.49 17.60 26.98
N ILE A 40 -12.83 16.62 27.81
CA ILE A 40 -11.85 16.08 28.75
C ILE A 40 -11.18 14.89 28.09
N ILE A 41 -9.86 14.97 27.93
CA ILE A 41 -9.02 13.88 27.39
C ILE A 41 -7.97 13.57 28.46
N ASP A 42 -7.90 12.33 28.90
CA ASP A 42 -6.97 11.85 29.93
C ASP A 42 -7.03 12.69 31.26
N GLY A 43 -8.20 13.21 31.61
CA GLY A 43 -8.41 13.99 32.81
C GLY A 43 -8.09 15.49 32.67
N GLU A 44 -7.61 15.93 31.53
CA GLU A 44 -7.33 17.34 31.22
C GLU A 44 -8.41 17.96 30.32
N LEU A 45 -8.72 19.25 30.55
CA LEU A 45 -9.73 19.98 29.79
C LEU A 45 -9.10 20.62 28.54
N TYR A 46 -9.53 20.21 27.37
CA TYR A 46 -9.12 20.77 26.08
C TYR A 46 -10.21 21.61 25.46
N LYS A 47 -9.84 22.76 24.90
CA LYS A 47 -10.74 23.58 24.09
C LYS A 47 -10.85 22.99 22.68
N LYS A 48 -12.08 22.88 22.17
CA LYS A 48 -12.36 22.49 20.79
C LYS A 48 -12.42 23.72 19.91
N ASP A 49 -11.52 23.83 18.97
CA ASP A 49 -11.57 24.85 17.92
C ASP A 49 -11.86 24.20 16.56
N LEU A 50 -12.63 24.88 15.71
CA LEU A 50 -12.87 24.41 14.35
C LEU A 50 -11.58 24.53 13.55
N GLN A 51 -11.15 23.42 12.92
CA GLN A 51 -10.02 23.44 12.02
C GLN A 51 -10.39 24.18 10.74
N GLY A 52 -9.80 25.34 10.51
CA GLY A 52 -9.96 26.10 9.26
C GLY A 52 -9.19 25.46 8.09
N THR A 53 -9.43 25.98 6.90
CA THR A 53 -8.73 25.55 5.68
C THR A 53 -7.32 26.20 5.54
N TYR A 54 -7.03 27.22 6.29
CA TYR A 54 -5.70 27.82 6.37
C TYR A 54 -4.91 27.23 7.53
N TRP A 55 -3.74 26.66 7.20
CA TRP A 55 -2.82 26.08 8.18
C TRP A 55 -1.48 26.82 8.11
N ASP A 56 -1.10 27.49 9.18
CA ASP A 56 0.22 28.08 9.28
C ASP A 56 1.26 27.02 9.63
N MET A 57 2.09 26.66 8.65
CA MET A 57 3.13 25.64 8.76
C MET A 57 4.53 26.22 8.96
N ASN A 58 4.69 27.53 9.13
CA ASN A 58 6.00 28.18 9.22
C ASN A 58 6.87 27.57 10.32
N ALA A 59 6.29 27.25 11.46
CA ALA A 59 7.03 26.63 12.57
C ALA A 59 7.52 25.21 12.21
N TRP A 60 6.79 24.47 11.41
CA TRP A 60 7.11 23.08 11.04
C TRP A 60 8.21 23.00 9.96
N MET A 61 8.36 24.05 9.16
CA MET A 61 9.38 24.11 8.10
C MET A 61 10.81 24.31 8.62
N LYS A 62 10.98 24.82 9.84
CA LYS A 62 12.29 25.21 10.37
C LYS A 62 13.30 24.07 10.53
N ASN A 63 12.86 22.84 10.71
CA ASN A 63 13.70 21.67 10.95
C ASN A 63 13.50 20.57 9.90
N LEU A 64 13.01 20.92 8.73
CA LEU A 64 12.64 19.98 7.69
C LEU A 64 13.79 19.06 7.26
N THR A 65 15.03 19.57 7.20
CA THR A 65 16.22 18.79 6.85
C THR A 65 16.57 17.72 7.89
N LYS A 66 16.19 17.93 9.16
CA LYS A 66 16.45 16.97 10.25
C LYS A 66 15.50 15.77 10.23
N GLU A 67 14.35 15.88 9.58
CA GLU A 67 13.38 14.81 9.47
C GLU A 67 13.91 13.72 8.56
N GLY A 68 14.05 12.49 9.07
CA GLY A 68 14.58 11.35 8.35
C GLY A 68 16.03 11.51 7.89
N SER A 69 16.71 12.60 8.23
CA SER A 69 18.09 12.93 7.82
C SER A 69 18.34 12.81 6.31
N VAL A 70 17.34 13.11 5.50
CA VAL A 70 17.43 13.16 4.04
C VAL A 70 17.14 14.59 3.57
N GLU A 71 18.01 15.10 2.71
CA GLU A 71 17.79 16.38 2.04
C GLU A 71 17.04 16.10 0.73
N PHE A 72 15.90 16.76 0.58
CA PHE A 72 15.08 16.64 -0.62
C PHE A 72 14.64 18.04 -1.02
N GLY A 73 15.26 18.61 -2.00
CA GLY A 73 15.07 19.96 -2.51
C GLY A 73 13.76 20.67 -2.14
N ASN A 74 13.09 21.34 -3.03
CA ASN A 74 11.91 22.15 -2.71
C ASN A 74 10.60 21.36 -2.50
N GLY A 75 10.64 20.03 -2.44
CA GLY A 75 9.44 19.18 -2.40
C GLY A 75 9.10 18.52 -1.07
N LYS A 76 10.02 18.50 -0.11
CA LYS A 76 9.83 17.80 1.17
C LYS A 76 8.71 18.43 1.99
N LYS A 77 7.78 17.63 2.46
CA LYS A 77 6.70 18.06 3.36
C LYS A 77 7.09 17.76 4.81
N PRO A 78 6.72 18.63 5.78
CA PRO A 78 6.96 18.35 7.18
C PRO A 78 6.11 17.19 7.68
N GLU A 79 6.66 16.34 8.52
CA GLU A 79 5.95 15.21 9.12
C GLU A 79 4.72 15.64 9.91
N GLN A 80 4.78 16.79 10.56
CA GLN A 80 3.66 17.34 11.33
C GLN A 80 2.43 17.63 10.44
N LEU A 81 2.61 18.05 9.19
CA LEU A 81 1.52 18.24 8.24
C LEU A 81 0.81 16.91 7.95
N ILE A 82 1.59 15.87 7.64
CA ILE A 82 1.05 14.55 7.33
C ILE A 82 0.39 13.94 8.58
N ARG A 83 0.99 14.13 9.75
CA ARG A 83 0.39 13.74 11.03
C ARG A 83 -1.00 14.34 11.20
N GLN A 84 -1.14 15.65 11.03
CA GLN A 84 -2.42 16.34 11.17
C GLN A 84 -3.48 15.80 10.20
N ILE A 85 -3.08 15.54 8.94
CA ILE A 85 -3.97 14.90 7.96
C ILE A 85 -4.41 13.52 8.45
N PHE A 86 -3.49 12.70 8.94
CA PHE A 86 -3.81 11.35 9.41
C PHE A 86 -4.69 11.33 10.66
N GLU A 87 -4.48 12.25 11.59
CA GLU A 87 -5.34 12.39 12.78
C GLU A 87 -6.79 12.74 12.42
N MET A 88 -7.00 13.50 11.34
CA MET A 88 -8.34 13.85 10.85
C MET A 88 -9.01 12.77 10.01
N THR A 89 -8.24 11.93 9.33
CA THR A 89 -8.76 11.08 8.25
C THR A 89 -8.60 9.58 8.46
N THR A 90 -7.70 9.16 9.37
CA THR A 90 -7.34 7.75 9.56
C THR A 90 -7.22 7.38 11.03
N LYS A 91 -7.26 6.06 11.29
CA LYS A 91 -7.00 5.44 12.59
C LYS A 91 -5.78 4.50 12.49
N PRO A 92 -5.14 4.14 13.63
CA PRO A 92 -4.14 3.07 13.64
C PRO A 92 -4.67 1.80 12.95
N GLY A 93 -3.84 1.19 12.08
CA GLY A 93 -4.18 0.02 11.30
C GLY A 93 -4.80 0.29 9.92
N ASP A 94 -5.26 1.51 9.64
CA ASP A 94 -5.80 1.88 8.33
C ASP A 94 -4.71 1.91 7.25
N TRP A 95 -5.13 1.78 5.99
CA TRP A 95 -4.26 1.86 4.83
C TRP A 95 -4.13 3.28 4.29
N VAL A 96 -2.92 3.66 3.97
CA VAL A 96 -2.54 4.92 3.33
C VAL A 96 -1.86 4.61 2.00
N LEU A 97 -2.28 5.26 0.94
CA LEU A 97 -1.64 5.20 -0.38
C LEU A 97 -1.03 6.56 -0.72
N ASP A 98 0.25 6.56 -1.09
CA ASP A 98 0.92 7.73 -1.69
C ASP A 98 1.55 7.32 -3.02
N SER A 99 0.94 7.77 -4.12
CA SER A 99 1.36 7.43 -5.48
C SER A 99 2.57 8.24 -5.97
N PHE A 100 3.01 9.24 -5.22
CA PHE A 100 4.13 10.13 -5.53
C PHE A 100 4.95 10.40 -4.27
N LEU A 101 5.55 9.32 -3.75
CA LEU A 101 6.11 9.25 -2.40
C LEU A 101 7.21 10.29 -2.12
N GLY A 102 7.91 10.75 -3.17
CA GLY A 102 8.91 11.81 -3.08
C GLY A 102 10.04 11.48 -2.11
N SER A 103 10.09 12.20 -0.99
CA SER A 103 11.10 11.98 0.07
C SER A 103 10.71 10.93 1.11
N GLY A 104 9.58 10.23 0.94
CA GLY A 104 9.12 9.21 1.88
C GLY A 104 8.44 9.73 3.13
N THR A 105 8.02 11.00 3.16
CA THR A 105 7.42 11.59 4.38
C THR A 105 6.14 10.87 4.79
N THR A 106 5.25 10.60 3.85
CA THR A 106 3.97 9.92 4.11
C THR A 106 4.19 8.54 4.73
N ALA A 107 5.08 7.74 4.15
CA ALA A 107 5.41 6.41 4.66
C ALA A 107 6.08 6.45 6.05
N ALA A 108 6.97 7.42 6.28
CA ALA A 108 7.62 7.62 7.58
C ALA A 108 6.59 7.93 8.68
N VAL A 109 5.67 8.87 8.41
CA VAL A 109 4.60 9.24 9.36
C VAL A 109 3.62 8.07 9.57
N ALA A 110 3.22 7.39 8.49
CA ALA A 110 2.34 6.22 8.58
C ALA A 110 2.94 5.13 9.48
N THR A 111 4.23 4.82 9.31
CA THR A 111 4.96 3.87 10.16
C THR A 111 4.96 4.32 11.62
N LYS A 112 5.37 5.56 11.91
CA LYS A 112 5.44 6.12 13.28
C LYS A 112 4.07 6.18 13.97
N MET A 113 2.99 6.26 13.22
CA MET A 113 1.62 6.33 13.73
C MET A 113 0.84 5.02 13.61
N ALA A 114 1.51 3.89 13.34
CA ALA A 114 0.91 2.56 13.21
C ALA A 114 -0.18 2.46 12.11
N ARG A 115 -0.03 3.19 11.00
CA ARG A 115 -0.81 2.99 9.79
C ARG A 115 -0.09 2.04 8.86
N LYS A 116 -0.84 1.25 8.09
CA LYS A 116 -0.31 0.49 6.95
C LYS A 116 -0.19 1.43 5.76
N TRP A 117 0.79 1.20 4.90
CA TRP A 117 0.97 2.10 3.77
C TRP A 117 1.46 1.38 2.52
N VAL A 118 1.15 1.98 1.38
CA VAL A 118 1.71 1.67 0.06
C VAL A 118 2.25 2.98 -0.49
N GLY A 119 3.53 3.00 -0.83
CA GLY A 119 4.18 4.16 -1.45
C GLY A 119 4.71 3.79 -2.83
N ILE A 120 4.50 4.65 -3.81
CA ILE A 120 4.99 4.48 -5.17
C ILE A 120 5.89 5.66 -5.51
N GLU A 121 7.06 5.36 -6.06
CA GLU A 121 8.00 6.39 -6.51
C GLU A 121 8.74 5.92 -7.76
N LEU A 122 8.69 6.72 -8.81
CA LEU A 122 9.30 6.40 -10.10
C LEU A 122 10.79 6.75 -10.14
N GLY A 123 11.18 7.80 -9.44
CA GLY A 123 12.54 8.35 -9.50
C GLY A 123 13.55 7.57 -8.67
N ASN A 124 14.83 7.73 -9.00
CA ASN A 124 15.94 7.12 -8.24
C ASN A 124 15.95 7.51 -6.76
N HIS A 125 15.24 8.58 -6.38
CA HIS A 125 15.09 8.96 -4.98
C HIS A 125 14.26 7.97 -4.15
N ALA A 126 13.57 7.01 -4.78
CA ALA A 126 13.06 5.82 -4.09
C ALA A 126 14.17 5.12 -3.30
N TYR A 127 15.34 4.96 -3.90
CA TYR A 127 16.52 4.32 -3.28
C TYR A 127 17.31 5.29 -2.40
N THR A 128 17.59 6.49 -2.92
CA THR A 128 18.52 7.43 -2.28
C THR A 128 17.90 8.21 -1.12
N HIS A 129 16.58 8.34 -1.08
CA HIS A 129 15.86 9.12 -0.07
C HIS A 129 14.81 8.27 0.68
N CYS A 130 13.84 7.69 -0.03
CA CYS A 130 12.75 6.96 0.63
C CYS A 130 13.28 5.78 1.43
N LYS A 131 14.05 4.90 0.80
CA LYS A 131 14.63 3.72 1.46
C LYS A 131 15.51 4.11 2.63
N VAL A 132 16.43 5.06 2.44
CA VAL A 132 17.34 5.54 3.49
C VAL A 132 16.57 6.11 4.70
N ARG A 133 15.53 6.89 4.45
CA ARG A 133 14.66 7.43 5.50
C ARG A 133 13.91 6.32 6.24
N LEU A 134 13.31 5.40 5.51
CA LEU A 134 12.50 4.32 6.08
C LEU A 134 13.34 3.33 6.89
N ASP A 135 14.56 3.00 6.44
CA ASP A 135 15.50 2.18 7.20
C ASP A 135 15.79 2.82 8.57
N ARG A 136 16.04 4.13 8.61
CA ARG A 136 16.25 4.86 9.88
C ARG A 136 15.01 4.89 10.77
N VAL A 137 13.83 5.11 10.19
CA VAL A 137 12.57 5.09 10.94
C VAL A 137 12.34 3.71 11.57
N VAL A 138 12.51 2.64 10.80
CA VAL A 138 12.32 1.27 11.27
C VAL A 138 13.31 0.90 12.37
N ASN A 139 14.57 1.34 12.24
CA ASN A 139 15.62 1.10 13.23
C ASN A 139 15.51 1.99 14.48
N GLY A 140 14.58 2.96 14.53
CA GLY A 140 14.49 3.92 15.64
C GLY A 140 15.59 5.01 15.63
N GLU A 141 16.29 5.15 14.51
CA GLU A 141 17.40 6.12 14.36
C GLU A 141 16.95 7.52 13.90
N ASP A 142 15.69 7.69 13.51
CA ASP A 142 15.13 8.97 13.13
C ASP A 142 14.61 9.72 14.35
N ALA A 143 15.41 10.64 14.88
CA ALA A 143 15.04 11.50 16.00
C ALA A 143 14.22 12.74 15.58
N GLY A 144 14.00 12.95 14.26
CA GLY A 144 13.33 14.13 13.70
C GLY A 144 11.82 14.02 13.62
N GLY A 145 11.21 15.10 13.12
CA GLY A 145 9.77 15.15 12.84
C GLY A 145 8.89 14.87 14.05
N ILE A 146 7.95 13.97 13.90
CA ILE A 146 6.97 13.62 14.94
C ILE A 146 7.46 12.56 15.93
N THR A 147 8.66 12.02 15.79
CA THR A 147 9.19 10.87 16.57
C THR A 147 8.93 11.00 18.06
N LYS A 148 9.30 12.15 18.66
CA LYS A 148 9.08 12.40 20.09
C LYS A 148 7.60 12.55 20.45
N ALA A 149 6.81 13.16 19.56
CA ALA A 149 5.41 13.45 19.82
C ALA A 149 4.52 12.19 19.81
N VAL A 150 4.98 11.12 19.15
CA VAL A 150 4.29 9.82 19.09
C VAL A 150 5.02 8.71 19.83
N ASN A 151 6.10 9.04 20.55
CA ASN A 151 6.95 8.10 21.29
C ASN A 151 7.44 6.93 20.43
N TRP A 152 7.87 7.22 19.20
CA TRP A 152 8.37 6.18 18.28
C TRP A 152 9.80 5.79 18.62
N GLU A 153 10.02 4.48 18.82
CA GLU A 153 11.31 3.90 19.16
C GLU A 153 11.84 2.89 18.11
N GLY A 154 11.13 2.75 16.98
CA GLY A 154 11.45 1.75 15.97
C GLY A 154 10.66 0.45 16.12
N GLY A 155 11.13 -0.63 15.49
CA GLY A 155 10.55 -1.97 15.64
C GLY A 155 9.46 -2.34 14.65
N SER A 156 9.37 -1.62 13.52
CA SER A 156 8.51 -1.97 12.39
C SER A 156 9.32 -2.53 11.22
N GLY A 157 8.67 -2.81 10.10
CA GLY A 157 9.30 -3.26 8.87
C GLY A 157 8.50 -2.83 7.65
N TYR A 158 9.12 -2.92 6.47
CA TYR A 158 8.46 -2.69 5.19
C TYR A 158 9.04 -3.61 4.12
N HIS A 159 8.31 -3.81 3.04
CA HIS A 159 8.81 -4.47 1.85
C HIS A 159 9.14 -3.42 0.78
N PHE A 160 10.33 -3.52 0.21
CA PHE A 160 10.73 -2.70 -0.92
C PHE A 160 10.66 -3.56 -2.19
N TYR A 161 9.89 -3.09 -3.17
CA TYR A 161 9.71 -3.79 -4.43
C TYR A 161 10.21 -2.93 -5.58
N GLU A 162 10.79 -3.57 -6.55
CA GLU A 162 11.10 -2.99 -7.85
C GLU A 162 10.08 -3.48 -8.87
N LEU A 163 9.55 -2.55 -9.66
CA LEU A 163 8.58 -2.92 -10.69
C LEU A 163 9.33 -3.58 -11.85
N ALA A 164 9.07 -4.85 -12.06
CA ALA A 164 9.57 -5.57 -13.23
C ALA A 164 8.95 -5.01 -14.53
N PRO A 165 9.65 -5.14 -15.67
CA PRO A 165 9.04 -4.81 -16.96
C PRO A 165 7.78 -5.65 -17.22
N SER A 166 6.92 -5.19 -18.13
CA SER A 166 5.70 -5.93 -18.48
C SER A 166 6.04 -7.34 -18.95
N LEU A 167 5.42 -8.36 -18.36
CA LEU A 167 5.64 -9.77 -18.72
C LEU A 167 5.26 -10.05 -20.18
N LEU A 168 4.15 -9.46 -20.62
CA LEU A 168 3.61 -9.62 -21.96
C LEU A 168 3.68 -8.29 -22.72
N ILE A 169 4.19 -8.34 -23.93
CA ILE A 169 4.26 -7.19 -24.84
C ILE A 169 3.59 -7.51 -26.16
N LYS A 170 3.01 -6.52 -26.81
CA LYS A 170 2.48 -6.68 -28.17
C LYS A 170 3.64 -6.91 -29.13
N ASN A 171 3.49 -7.87 -30.04
CA ASN A 171 4.45 -8.06 -31.10
C ASN A 171 4.32 -6.91 -32.10
N GLU A 172 5.45 -6.34 -32.57
CA GLU A 172 5.48 -5.20 -33.49
C GLU A 172 4.88 -5.49 -34.88
N ARG A 173 4.95 -6.76 -35.31
CA ARG A 173 4.58 -7.18 -36.68
C ARG A 173 3.28 -7.96 -36.74
N LEU A 174 2.90 -8.61 -35.67
CA LEU A 174 1.75 -9.50 -35.58
C LEU A 174 0.80 -9.03 -34.47
N PRO A 175 -0.52 -9.16 -34.64
CA PRO A 175 -1.50 -8.78 -33.62
C PRO A 175 -1.58 -9.86 -32.51
N ILE A 176 -0.43 -10.22 -31.94
CA ILE A 176 -0.30 -11.20 -30.86
C ILE A 176 0.54 -10.66 -29.72
N TYR A 177 0.34 -11.18 -28.54
CA TYR A 177 1.21 -10.93 -27.39
C TYR A 177 2.29 -12.01 -27.31
N GLN A 178 3.45 -11.58 -26.84
CA GLN A 178 4.61 -12.45 -26.60
C GLN A 178 5.21 -12.14 -25.22
N ILE A 179 5.96 -13.07 -24.67
CA ILE A 179 6.78 -12.82 -23.48
C ILE A 179 7.80 -11.74 -23.81
N ASN A 180 7.94 -10.77 -22.92
CA ASN A 180 8.94 -9.73 -23.04
C ASN A 180 10.36 -10.35 -23.08
N PRO A 181 11.17 -10.07 -24.11
CA PRO A 181 12.53 -10.60 -24.23
C PRO A 181 13.47 -10.25 -23.07
N GLU A 182 13.17 -9.20 -22.31
CA GLU A 182 13.93 -8.81 -21.12
C GLU A 182 13.79 -9.81 -19.96
N TYR A 183 12.78 -10.70 -20.01
CA TYR A 183 12.59 -11.70 -18.98
C TYR A 183 13.59 -12.84 -19.11
N THR A 184 14.40 -13.04 -18.09
CA THR A 184 15.14 -14.28 -17.92
C THR A 184 14.17 -15.43 -17.62
N PHE A 185 14.64 -16.68 -17.72
CA PHE A 185 13.78 -17.83 -17.40
C PHE A 185 13.33 -17.82 -15.93
N ASP A 186 14.22 -17.44 -15.03
CA ASP A 186 13.90 -17.38 -13.59
C ASP A 186 12.86 -16.29 -13.29
N MET A 187 12.99 -15.11 -13.90
CA MET A 187 11.97 -14.05 -13.79
C MET A 187 10.61 -14.52 -14.33
N LEU A 188 10.61 -15.27 -15.45
CA LEU A 188 9.39 -15.84 -16.00
C LEU A 188 8.75 -16.84 -15.02
N CYS A 189 9.55 -17.72 -14.43
CA CYS A 189 9.09 -18.69 -13.44
C CYS A 189 8.50 -18.01 -12.21
N GLU A 190 9.18 -16.99 -11.69
CA GLU A 190 8.70 -16.21 -10.55
C GLU A 190 7.38 -15.48 -10.87
N ALA A 191 7.30 -14.85 -12.04
CA ALA A 191 6.09 -14.14 -12.49
C ALA A 191 4.90 -15.10 -12.63
N ILE A 192 5.08 -16.25 -13.27
CA ILE A 192 4.03 -17.26 -13.42
C ILE A 192 3.60 -17.81 -12.06
N CYS A 193 4.53 -18.10 -11.15
CA CYS A 193 4.21 -18.50 -9.78
C CYS A 193 3.32 -17.46 -9.09
N LYS A 194 3.66 -16.18 -9.16
CA LYS A 194 2.86 -15.10 -8.56
C LYS A 194 1.46 -14.98 -9.17
N ILE A 195 1.35 -15.05 -10.49
CA ILE A 195 0.06 -14.99 -11.22
C ILE A 195 -0.86 -16.15 -10.83
N GLU A 196 -0.30 -17.35 -10.65
CA GLU A 196 -1.04 -18.56 -10.27
C GLU A 196 -1.24 -18.73 -8.76
N GLY A 197 -0.72 -17.79 -7.94
CA GLY A 197 -0.83 -17.86 -6.48
C GLY A 197 0.10 -18.89 -5.84
N PHE A 198 1.20 -19.22 -6.50
CA PHE A 198 2.24 -20.10 -5.97
C PHE A 198 3.37 -19.26 -5.34
N LYS A 199 3.94 -19.77 -4.26
CA LYS A 199 5.19 -19.23 -3.72
C LYS A 199 6.35 -19.73 -4.57
N TYR A 200 7.08 -18.80 -5.19
CA TYR A 200 8.29 -19.14 -5.94
C TYR A 200 9.38 -19.64 -5.00
N LYS A 201 9.76 -20.88 -5.17
CA LYS A 201 10.86 -21.56 -4.45
C LYS A 201 11.31 -22.75 -5.27
N PRO A 202 12.29 -22.60 -6.16
CA PRO A 202 12.82 -23.68 -6.95
C PRO A 202 13.39 -24.82 -6.09
N ASP A 203 12.95 -26.05 -6.38
CA ASP A 203 13.44 -27.27 -5.73
C ASP A 203 13.34 -28.44 -6.71
N GLY A 204 14.48 -28.91 -7.20
CA GLY A 204 14.55 -29.95 -8.20
C GLY A 204 13.84 -29.57 -9.48
N VAL A 205 12.77 -30.29 -9.83
CA VAL A 205 11.96 -30.03 -11.04
C VAL A 205 10.87 -29.00 -10.81
N TYR A 206 10.56 -28.65 -9.58
CA TYR A 206 9.50 -27.70 -9.23
C TYR A 206 10.03 -26.28 -9.09
N HIS A 207 9.23 -25.31 -9.53
CA HIS A 207 9.57 -23.89 -9.43
C HIS A 207 8.87 -23.19 -8.26
N GLY A 208 7.83 -23.82 -7.71
CA GLY A 208 7.12 -23.29 -6.57
C GLY A 208 6.01 -24.21 -6.07
N TYR A 209 5.34 -23.77 -5.01
CA TYR A 209 4.25 -24.49 -4.37
C TYR A 209 3.17 -23.54 -3.87
N SER A 210 1.92 -23.97 -3.85
CA SER A 210 0.82 -23.22 -3.21
C SER A 210 0.33 -23.89 -1.92
N SER A 211 0.59 -25.16 -1.75
CA SER A 211 0.34 -25.94 -0.54
C SER A 211 1.34 -27.10 -0.45
N GLU A 212 1.31 -27.89 0.61
CA GLU A 212 2.17 -29.06 0.78
C GLU A 212 1.98 -30.11 -0.35
N ASN A 213 0.83 -30.08 -1.05
CA ASN A 213 0.48 -31.08 -2.06
C ASN A 213 0.27 -30.48 -3.47
N ARG A 214 0.54 -29.21 -3.69
CA ARG A 214 0.33 -28.59 -5.00
C ARG A 214 1.56 -27.81 -5.46
N PHE A 215 2.15 -28.26 -6.56
CA PHE A 215 3.40 -27.76 -7.13
C PHE A 215 3.19 -27.15 -8.51
N ILE A 216 4.14 -26.32 -8.93
CA ILE A 216 4.20 -25.77 -10.28
C ILE A 216 5.55 -26.06 -10.92
N HIS A 217 5.51 -26.46 -12.19
CA HIS A 217 6.66 -26.70 -13.05
C HIS A 217 6.53 -25.85 -14.32
N ILE A 218 7.59 -25.13 -14.67
CA ILE A 218 7.62 -24.28 -15.86
C ILE A 218 8.78 -24.76 -16.75
N THR A 219 8.52 -24.92 -18.04
CA THR A 219 9.52 -25.49 -18.96
C THR A 219 9.46 -24.85 -20.35
N LYS A 220 10.61 -24.82 -21.04
CA LYS A 220 10.72 -24.47 -22.46
C LYS A 220 10.70 -25.72 -23.36
N GLU A 221 10.77 -26.88 -22.74
CA GLU A 221 10.78 -28.16 -23.45
C GLU A 221 9.39 -28.48 -24.03
N PHE A 222 9.40 -29.41 -25.00
CA PHE A 222 8.15 -29.92 -25.61
C PHE A 222 7.47 -30.89 -24.65
N VAL A 223 6.31 -30.50 -24.14
CA VAL A 223 5.52 -31.34 -23.25
C VAL A 223 4.65 -32.30 -24.05
N ASN A 224 4.99 -33.57 -24.02
CA ASN A 224 4.28 -34.68 -24.64
C ASN A 224 3.94 -35.75 -23.60
N GLY A 225 3.34 -36.86 -24.03
CA GLY A 225 2.96 -37.94 -23.12
C GLY A 225 4.10 -38.63 -22.40
N GLU A 226 5.30 -38.66 -22.99
CA GLU A 226 6.50 -39.17 -22.35
C GLU A 226 7.01 -38.27 -21.26
N TYR A 227 7.04 -36.95 -21.56
CA TYR A 227 7.40 -35.91 -20.57
C TYR A 227 6.46 -35.98 -19.35
N ILE A 228 5.15 -36.07 -19.58
CA ILE A 228 4.15 -36.19 -18.50
C ILE A 228 4.40 -37.45 -17.66
N ARG A 229 4.66 -38.61 -18.29
CA ARG A 229 4.97 -39.85 -17.54
C ARG A 229 6.24 -39.66 -16.69
N SER A 230 7.26 -39.06 -17.24
CA SER A 230 8.52 -38.85 -16.54
C SER A 230 8.33 -37.93 -15.31
N ILE A 231 7.68 -36.77 -15.49
CA ILE A 231 7.50 -35.86 -14.38
C ILE A 231 6.48 -36.37 -13.34
N ALA A 232 5.51 -37.18 -13.77
CA ALA A 232 4.55 -37.81 -12.85
C ALA A 232 5.22 -38.74 -11.83
N THR A 233 6.37 -39.33 -12.15
CA THR A 233 7.11 -40.19 -11.23
C THR A 233 7.70 -39.43 -10.04
N THR A 234 7.79 -38.09 -10.13
CA THR A 234 8.29 -37.25 -9.05
C THR A 234 7.21 -36.87 -8.05
N LEU A 235 5.93 -37.12 -8.39
CA LEU A 235 4.78 -36.77 -7.54
C LEU A 235 4.43 -37.91 -6.55
N GLY A 236 4.13 -37.53 -5.33
CA GLY A 236 3.52 -38.44 -4.35
C GLY A 236 2.03 -38.67 -4.63
N GLY A 237 1.45 -39.72 -4.04
CA GLY A 237 0.08 -40.20 -4.35
C GLY A 237 -1.04 -39.17 -4.19
N ASN A 238 -0.85 -38.14 -3.32
CA ASN A 238 -1.84 -37.08 -3.09
C ASN A 238 -1.39 -35.71 -3.62
N GLN A 239 -0.36 -35.68 -4.46
CA GLN A 239 0.20 -34.44 -4.98
C GLN A 239 -0.34 -34.11 -6.36
N SER A 240 -0.49 -32.81 -6.65
CA SER A 240 -0.91 -32.29 -7.94
C SER A 240 0.11 -31.31 -8.51
N LEU A 241 0.15 -31.24 -9.84
CA LEU A 241 1.14 -30.46 -10.57
C LEU A 241 0.48 -29.58 -11.64
N LEU A 242 0.80 -28.30 -11.63
CA LEU A 242 0.52 -27.38 -12.71
C LEU A 242 1.79 -27.22 -13.58
N ILE A 243 1.69 -27.48 -14.86
CA ILE A 243 2.79 -27.35 -15.82
C ILE A 243 2.53 -26.18 -16.75
N TYR A 244 3.49 -25.28 -16.89
CA TYR A 244 3.49 -24.24 -17.91
C TYR A 244 4.56 -24.51 -18.97
N SER A 245 4.17 -24.52 -20.26
CA SER A 245 5.12 -24.69 -21.36
C SER A 245 4.75 -23.84 -22.59
N THR A 246 5.79 -23.47 -23.36
CA THR A 246 5.61 -22.81 -24.66
C THR A 246 5.22 -23.78 -25.76
N LYS A 247 5.52 -25.08 -25.58
CA LYS A 247 5.33 -26.15 -26.60
C LYS A 247 4.60 -27.35 -25.98
N VAL A 248 3.37 -27.52 -26.29
CA VAL A 248 2.53 -28.63 -25.77
C VAL A 248 1.94 -29.41 -26.93
N GLN A 249 2.01 -30.72 -26.85
CA GLN A 249 1.40 -31.63 -27.81
C GLN A 249 -0.12 -31.38 -27.86
N SER A 250 -0.70 -31.45 -29.06
CA SER A 250 -2.15 -31.40 -29.24
C SER A 250 -2.94 -32.50 -28.59
N ASP A 251 -3.79 -32.97 -28.32
CA ASP A 251 -4.50 -34.16 -27.81
C ASP A 251 -3.76 -34.92 -26.68
N LEU A 252 -3.08 -34.19 -25.82
CA LEU A 252 -2.35 -34.75 -24.68
C LEU A 252 -3.34 -35.32 -23.64
N ARG A 253 -3.23 -36.62 -23.33
CA ARG A 253 -3.99 -37.22 -22.21
C ARG A 253 -3.25 -36.97 -20.91
N LEU A 254 -3.92 -36.31 -19.98
CA LEU A 254 -3.36 -35.95 -18.68
C LEU A 254 -3.93 -36.83 -17.58
N PRO A 255 -3.14 -37.22 -16.58
CA PRO A 255 -3.63 -37.73 -15.30
C PRO A 255 -4.47 -36.66 -14.59
N ASP A 256 -5.42 -37.08 -13.74
CA ASP A 256 -6.34 -36.17 -13.02
C ASP A 256 -5.65 -35.16 -12.11
N ASN A 257 -4.43 -35.46 -11.65
CA ASN A 257 -3.64 -34.63 -10.78
C ASN A 257 -2.62 -33.75 -11.53
N ILE A 258 -2.61 -33.70 -12.85
CA ILE A 258 -1.72 -32.88 -13.66
C ILE A 258 -2.53 -31.96 -14.60
N GLU A 259 -2.28 -30.67 -14.49
CA GLU A 259 -2.82 -29.63 -15.37
C GLU A 259 -1.70 -29.05 -16.23
N VAL A 260 -1.95 -28.82 -17.53
CA VAL A 260 -0.97 -28.24 -18.47
C VAL A 260 -1.54 -26.98 -19.09
N LYS A 261 -0.80 -25.88 -19.01
CA LYS A 261 -1.11 -24.58 -19.58
C LYS A 261 -0.03 -24.11 -20.56
N ARG A 262 -0.43 -23.30 -21.53
CA ARG A 262 0.43 -22.79 -22.61
C ARG A 262 0.85 -21.35 -22.38
N ILE A 263 2.13 -21.09 -22.58
CA ILE A 263 2.71 -19.75 -22.60
C ILE A 263 2.75 -19.25 -24.07
N PRO A 264 2.32 -18.02 -24.39
CA PRO A 264 1.73 -17.00 -23.51
C PRO A 264 0.20 -17.09 -23.40
N LYS A 265 -0.47 -17.99 -24.12
CA LYS A 265 -1.91 -18.01 -24.33
C LYS A 265 -2.69 -18.00 -23.02
N ASP A 266 -2.43 -18.95 -22.15
CA ASP A 266 -3.20 -19.11 -20.90
C ASP A 266 -2.81 -18.08 -19.82
N LEU A 267 -1.70 -17.36 -20.03
CA LEU A 267 -1.34 -16.18 -19.21
C LEU A 267 -2.13 -14.94 -19.61
N LEU A 268 -2.50 -14.79 -20.89
CA LEU A 268 -3.31 -13.66 -21.36
C LEU A 268 -4.68 -13.63 -20.68
N ASP A 269 -5.30 -14.80 -20.48
CA ASP A 269 -6.60 -14.89 -19.83
C ASP A 269 -6.58 -14.45 -18.36
N LYS A 270 -5.40 -14.46 -17.73
CA LYS A 270 -5.19 -14.02 -16.35
C LYS A 270 -4.65 -12.59 -16.23
N CYS A 271 -3.97 -12.12 -17.26
CA CYS A 271 -3.54 -10.74 -17.39
C CYS A 271 -4.65 -9.96 -18.11
N THR A 272 -5.76 -9.71 -17.45
CA THR A 272 -6.82 -8.83 -17.97
C THR A 272 -6.27 -7.42 -18.11
N PHE A 273 -5.77 -7.10 -19.28
CA PHE A 273 -5.49 -5.72 -19.68
C PHE A 273 -6.83 -5.02 -19.97
N GLU A 274 -7.56 -4.65 -18.94
CA GLU A 274 -8.65 -3.67 -19.04
C GLU A 274 -8.10 -2.27 -19.34
N SER A 275 -7.24 -2.15 -20.31
CA SER A 275 -6.69 -0.85 -20.69
C SER A 275 -6.81 -0.56 -22.17
N GLU A 276 -7.93 -0.89 -22.76
CA GLU A 276 -8.43 -0.17 -23.90
C GLU A 276 -9.79 0.39 -23.54
N VAL A 277 -9.83 1.22 -22.51
CA VAL A 277 -10.90 2.21 -22.39
C VAL A 277 -10.66 3.24 -23.48
N ARG A 278 -11.56 3.27 -24.37
CA ARG A 278 -11.88 4.09 -25.51
C ARG A 278 -11.54 5.59 -25.34
#